data_1d5404efcc892232428d81ac38358cdd
#
_entry.id   1d5404efcc892232428d81ac38358cdd
#
_cell.length_a   1.000
_cell.length_b   1.000
_cell.length_c   1.000
_cell.angle_alpha   90.00
_cell.angle_beta   90.00
_cell.angle_gamma   90.00
#
_symmetry.space_group_name_H-M   'P 1'
#
loop_
_entity.id
_entity.type
_entity.pdbx_description
1 polymer ?
#
loop_
_entity_poly.entity_id
_entity_poly.type
_entity_poly.pdbx_seq_one_letter_code
_entity_poly.pdbx_strand_id
1 'polypeptide(L)'
;MKVSPRFVLVIGICVLGALAAHPQEAQGPELKTAAVAAFKNGLAFVVKQGDTHLEAGVGTVEPAPNATLGSLWIAPNDPGTSLDQVVARRNKLLVQQNLSALGDVLLANAGKVVTVVDSAQKEYTGEIVGFRQSDKTEKPGDSSALLSNSHRQDLYANSSLAVPSAHATPEFLLLKSDGKLLALYFHTIARVILPPDSVLQQSQEEEHKALQFKVKGATNHASLTMGYLEHGLGWTPSYLISLQDDKKAQITMQAVLVNDAEDLKNTDLFFVVGVPNFAYSNVPSPMALQQNLLEFMQAAARREDMSARYSNAITGQMIGGVIGGGVEAAPSLASTTEELQGAPEEDLFLYSRKDVTLAQGERATYNVFSESVNYEHIYEWNLEDQPRVDAFGNAQNVPAAGSDRSTKQNIWHALRLKNATKFPWTSAPTLVISGTKPLAQDTLPYTPKSATSTLRLTIATDIRASHEENEVDRQRDVQRRHNYNYDQVTVEGKLTIKNYKSKEVRLSITDRVRGAVESQTDDGKSEKLAEAITVDNPLSRLTWEVTLQAGEERTIKYRYKVWLRV
;
A
#
# COMPACT_ATOMS: atom_id res chain seq x y z
N MET A 1 -66.60 -38.33 -52.71
CA MET A 1 -66.36 -38.83 -51.36
C MET A 1 -66.18 -37.63 -50.45
N LYS A 2 -67.14 -37.47 -49.51
CA LYS A 2 -67.25 -36.34 -48.58
C LYS A 2 -66.34 -36.55 -47.40
N VAL A 3 -65.51 -35.56 -47.00
CA VAL A 3 -64.90 -35.48 -45.72
C VAL A 3 -65.19 -34.14 -45.07
N SER A 4 -65.85 -34.14 -43.91
CA SER A 4 -66.26 -33.01 -43.08
C SER A 4 -65.12 -32.31 -42.42
N PRO A 5 -65.18 -31.00 -42.18
CA PRO A 5 -64.24 -30.29 -41.31
C PRO A 5 -64.72 -30.37 -39.82
N ARG A 6 -63.80 -30.81 -38.92
CA ARG A 6 -63.96 -30.70 -37.46
C ARG A 6 -63.59 -29.29 -37.01
N PHE A 7 -64.56 -28.57 -36.41
CA PHE A 7 -64.31 -27.34 -35.67
C PHE A 7 -63.53 -27.66 -34.38
N VAL A 8 -62.42 -27.00 -34.18
CA VAL A 8 -61.73 -26.95 -32.90
C VAL A 8 -61.95 -25.56 -32.30
N LEU A 9 -62.70 -25.53 -31.19
CA LEU A 9 -62.98 -24.35 -30.40
C LEU A 9 -61.74 -24.05 -29.54
N VAL A 10 -60.99 -23.00 -29.86
CA VAL A 10 -59.87 -22.50 -29.03
C VAL A 10 -60.46 -21.46 -28.05
N ILE A 11 -60.56 -21.83 -26.77
CA ILE A 11 -60.90 -20.90 -25.68
C ILE A 11 -59.60 -20.12 -25.34
N GLY A 12 -59.57 -18.86 -25.77
CA GLY A 12 -58.52 -17.93 -25.39
C GLY A 12 -58.69 -17.48 -23.93
N ILE A 13 -57.82 -17.92 -23.04
CA ILE A 13 -57.71 -17.37 -21.69
C ILE A 13 -56.90 -16.09 -21.81
N CYS A 14 -57.57 -14.93 -21.72
CA CYS A 14 -56.91 -13.66 -21.48
C CYS A 14 -56.37 -13.62 -20.03
N VAL A 15 -55.10 -13.90 -19.87
CA VAL A 15 -54.37 -13.57 -18.64
C VAL A 15 -54.07 -12.07 -18.70
N LEU A 16 -54.83 -11.25 -17.99
CA LEU A 16 -54.43 -9.88 -17.68
C LEU A 16 -53.21 -9.96 -16.73
N GLY A 17 -52.05 -9.91 -17.31
CA GLY A 17 -50.83 -9.64 -16.53
C GLY A 17 -50.91 -8.21 -16.01
N ALA A 18 -51.16 -8.04 -14.72
CA ALA A 18 -50.88 -6.79 -14.04
C ALA A 18 -49.36 -6.56 -14.17
N LEU A 19 -48.95 -5.65 -15.05
CA LEU A 19 -47.59 -5.08 -15.00
C LEU A 19 -47.49 -4.40 -13.62
N ALA A 20 -46.82 -5.05 -12.71
CA ALA A 20 -46.27 -4.38 -11.52
C ALA A 20 -45.29 -3.32 -12.07
N ALA A 21 -45.73 -2.06 -12.01
CA ALA A 21 -44.82 -0.95 -12.18
C ALA A 21 -43.72 -1.09 -11.13
N HIS A 22 -42.56 -1.54 -11.55
CA HIS A 22 -41.37 -1.37 -10.75
C HIS A 22 -41.25 0.14 -10.52
N PRO A 23 -41.06 0.61 -9.28
CA PRO A 23 -40.70 1.99 -9.06
C PRO A 23 -39.44 2.22 -9.87
N GLN A 24 -39.52 3.09 -10.87
CA GLN A 24 -38.39 3.59 -11.61
C GLN A 24 -37.55 4.32 -10.53
N GLU A 25 -36.43 3.69 -10.09
CA GLU A 25 -35.45 4.38 -9.29
C GLU A 25 -35.19 5.71 -9.99
N ALA A 26 -35.47 6.79 -9.29
CA ALA A 26 -35.11 8.12 -9.75
C ALA A 26 -33.58 8.08 -9.90
N GLN A 27 -33.12 7.89 -11.14
CA GLN A 27 -31.70 7.97 -11.47
C GLN A 27 -31.26 9.38 -11.10
N GLY A 28 -30.64 9.49 -9.91
CA GLY A 28 -29.94 10.70 -9.54
C GLY A 28 -28.88 11.04 -10.59
N PRO A 29 -28.37 12.25 -10.59
CA PRO A 29 -27.37 12.71 -11.56
C PRO A 29 -26.15 11.78 -11.51
N GLU A 30 -25.91 11.07 -12.58
CA GLU A 30 -24.82 10.11 -12.66
C GLU A 30 -23.54 10.84 -13.09
N LEU A 31 -22.84 11.44 -12.11
CA LEU A 31 -21.45 11.88 -12.33
C LEU A 31 -20.58 10.64 -12.51
N LYS A 32 -20.06 10.46 -13.71
CA LYS A 32 -19.16 9.34 -14.04
C LYS A 32 -17.71 9.72 -13.78
N THR A 33 -16.94 8.77 -13.29
CA THR A 33 -15.50 8.93 -13.12
C THR A 33 -14.84 8.99 -14.47
N ALA A 34 -14.49 10.20 -14.91
CA ALA A 34 -13.88 10.46 -16.22
C ALA A 34 -12.38 10.17 -16.20
N ALA A 35 -11.69 10.55 -15.12
CA ALA A 35 -10.25 10.35 -14.99
C ALA A 35 -9.84 10.07 -13.56
N VAL A 36 -8.77 9.28 -13.41
CA VAL A 36 -8.12 8.97 -12.12
C VAL A 36 -6.61 9.05 -12.26
N ALA A 37 -5.96 9.84 -11.42
CA ALA A 37 -4.52 9.81 -11.24
C ALA A 37 -4.19 9.04 -9.95
N ALA A 38 -3.73 7.79 -10.10
CA ALA A 38 -3.41 6.90 -8.99
C ALA A 38 -1.94 7.06 -8.55
N PHE A 39 -1.72 7.16 -7.24
CA PHE A 39 -0.40 7.27 -6.63
C PHE A 39 -0.01 5.95 -5.94
N LYS A 40 1.30 5.77 -5.70
CA LYS A 40 1.85 4.55 -5.09
C LYS A 40 1.48 4.37 -3.60
N ASN A 41 1.05 5.43 -2.94
CA ASN A 41 0.66 5.43 -1.52
C ASN A 41 -0.83 5.12 -1.28
N GLY A 42 -1.56 4.67 -2.31
CA GLY A 42 -2.99 4.37 -2.21
C GLY A 42 -3.90 5.61 -2.22
N LEU A 43 -3.35 6.78 -2.52
CA LEU A 43 -4.10 8.01 -2.77
C LEU A 43 -4.37 8.14 -4.26
N ALA A 44 -5.53 8.69 -4.62
CA ALA A 44 -5.85 9.01 -6.00
C ALA A 44 -6.51 10.39 -6.12
N PHE A 45 -6.22 11.08 -7.21
CA PHE A 45 -7.00 12.24 -7.62
C PHE A 45 -8.05 11.77 -8.62
N VAL A 46 -9.32 11.90 -8.23
CA VAL A 46 -10.48 11.46 -9.00
C VAL A 46 -11.15 12.66 -9.62
N VAL A 47 -11.49 12.57 -10.90
CA VAL A 47 -12.26 13.58 -11.64
C VAL A 47 -13.54 12.93 -12.12
N LYS A 48 -14.68 13.43 -11.66
CA LYS A 48 -16.02 13.04 -12.12
C LYS A 48 -16.62 14.11 -13.00
N GLN A 49 -17.29 13.71 -14.05
CA GLN A 49 -17.99 14.59 -14.98
C GLN A 49 -19.35 14.03 -15.36
N GLY A 50 -20.31 14.89 -15.61
CA GLY A 50 -21.62 14.49 -16.08
C GLY A 50 -22.64 15.60 -16.00
N ASP A 51 -23.80 15.33 -16.62
CA ASP A 51 -24.95 16.20 -16.55
C ASP A 51 -25.82 15.80 -15.36
N THR A 52 -26.17 16.77 -14.56
CA THR A 52 -27.00 16.55 -13.39
C THR A 52 -28.35 17.23 -13.55
N HIS A 53 -29.40 16.55 -13.11
CA HIS A 53 -30.72 17.16 -12.97
C HIS A 53 -30.74 18.09 -11.75
N LEU A 54 -31.30 19.28 -11.92
CA LEU A 54 -31.51 20.27 -10.88
C LEU A 54 -33.00 20.44 -10.59
N GLU A 55 -33.36 20.46 -9.33
CA GLU A 55 -34.69 20.90 -8.88
C GLU A 55 -34.60 22.35 -8.37
N ALA A 56 -35.14 23.27 -9.11
CA ALA A 56 -35.06 24.71 -8.83
C ALA A 56 -33.61 25.20 -8.60
N GLY A 57 -32.67 24.74 -9.40
CA GLY A 57 -31.25 25.08 -9.32
C GLY A 57 -30.46 24.29 -8.27
N VAL A 58 -31.05 23.30 -7.61
CA VAL A 58 -30.42 22.45 -6.58
C VAL A 58 -30.23 21.04 -7.11
N GLY A 59 -29.03 20.53 -7.04
CA GLY A 59 -28.66 19.15 -7.36
C GLY A 59 -28.11 18.38 -6.16
N THR A 60 -28.04 17.07 -6.27
CA THR A 60 -27.52 16.19 -5.21
C THR A 60 -26.57 15.16 -5.81
N VAL A 61 -25.43 14.92 -5.18
CA VAL A 61 -24.51 13.81 -5.46
C VAL A 61 -24.50 12.86 -4.27
N GLU A 62 -24.77 11.60 -4.54
CA GLU A 62 -24.82 10.53 -3.53
C GLU A 62 -24.18 9.26 -4.14
N PRO A 63 -23.26 8.60 -3.41
CA PRO A 63 -22.69 9.00 -2.11
C PRO A 63 -21.76 10.21 -2.21
N ALA A 64 -21.65 10.98 -1.11
CA ALA A 64 -20.63 12.02 -0.99
C ALA A 64 -19.21 11.40 -1.03
N PRO A 65 -18.26 11.97 -1.76
CA PRO A 65 -16.92 11.41 -1.87
C PRO A 65 -16.16 11.46 -0.54
N ASN A 66 -15.28 10.48 -0.30
CA ASN A 66 -14.39 10.44 0.86
C ASN A 66 -13.16 11.34 0.67
N ALA A 67 -13.40 12.57 0.27
CA ALA A 67 -12.38 13.54 -0.08
C ALA A 67 -11.46 13.88 1.11
N THR A 68 -10.18 14.15 0.84
CA THR A 68 -9.25 14.69 1.82
C THR A 68 -9.42 16.19 1.98
N LEU A 69 -8.91 16.76 3.08
CA LEU A 69 -9.04 18.18 3.40
C LEU A 69 -8.49 19.09 2.31
N GLY A 70 -9.32 20.02 1.85
CA GLY A 70 -8.95 21.03 0.85
C GLY A 70 -8.89 20.52 -0.58
N SER A 71 -9.19 19.24 -0.84
CA SER A 71 -9.10 18.65 -2.19
C SER A 71 -10.41 18.61 -2.97
N LEU A 72 -11.57 18.74 -2.31
CA LEU A 72 -12.88 18.67 -2.97
C LEU A 72 -13.22 20.00 -3.66
N TRP A 73 -13.38 19.91 -4.98
CA TRP A 73 -13.80 21.03 -5.83
C TRP A 73 -14.94 20.59 -6.75
N ILE A 74 -15.95 21.44 -6.87
CA ILE A 74 -17.10 21.24 -7.77
C ILE A 74 -17.20 22.51 -8.61
N ALA A 75 -17.30 22.35 -9.92
CA ALA A 75 -17.44 23.44 -10.87
C ALA A 75 -18.51 23.13 -11.91
N PRO A 76 -19.48 24.01 -12.17
CA PRO A 76 -20.34 23.91 -13.33
C PRO A 76 -19.57 24.29 -14.59
N ASN A 77 -19.81 23.55 -15.69
CA ASN A 77 -19.11 23.72 -16.95
C ASN A 77 -19.87 24.65 -17.93
N ASP A 78 -21.16 24.88 -17.70
CA ASP A 78 -22.01 25.64 -18.62
C ASP A 78 -21.70 27.14 -18.53
N PRO A 79 -21.59 27.86 -19.67
CA PRO A 79 -21.35 29.30 -19.69
C PRO A 79 -22.43 30.07 -18.91
N GLY A 80 -22.03 31.01 -18.08
CA GLY A 80 -22.94 31.85 -17.30
C GLY A 80 -23.49 31.19 -16.03
N THR A 81 -23.08 29.96 -15.73
CA THR A 81 -23.41 29.28 -14.47
C THR A 81 -22.32 29.48 -13.41
N SER A 82 -22.70 29.42 -12.15
CA SER A 82 -21.75 29.45 -11.02
C SER A 82 -22.27 28.66 -9.82
N LEU A 83 -21.36 28.09 -9.06
CA LEU A 83 -21.70 27.40 -7.82
C LEU A 83 -22.00 28.45 -6.73
N ASP A 84 -23.17 28.37 -6.10
CA ASP A 84 -23.59 29.26 -5.02
C ASP A 84 -23.23 28.68 -3.65
N GLN A 85 -23.56 27.41 -3.43
CA GLN A 85 -23.40 26.74 -2.14
C GLN A 85 -23.26 25.24 -2.33
N VAL A 86 -22.49 24.58 -1.46
CA VAL A 86 -22.46 23.12 -1.30
C VAL A 86 -22.72 22.80 0.17
N VAL A 87 -23.64 21.87 0.41
CA VAL A 87 -24.04 21.41 1.77
C VAL A 87 -23.87 19.90 1.83
N ALA A 88 -23.07 19.42 2.75
CA ALA A 88 -23.01 17.98 3.06
C ALA A 88 -24.13 17.60 4.02
N ARG A 89 -24.86 16.54 3.72
CA ARG A 89 -26.00 16.05 4.50
C ARG A 89 -25.89 14.57 4.77
N ARG A 90 -26.49 14.12 5.87
CA ARG A 90 -26.77 12.71 6.16
C ARG A 90 -28.23 12.46 5.88
N ASN A 91 -28.51 11.63 4.90
CA ASN A 91 -29.86 11.19 4.57
C ASN A 91 -30.09 9.83 5.24
N LYS A 92 -31.26 9.62 5.81
CA LYS A 92 -31.67 8.32 6.33
C LYS A 92 -32.58 7.67 5.28
N LEU A 93 -32.14 6.55 4.74
CA LEU A 93 -32.94 5.74 3.82
C LEU A 93 -33.37 4.46 4.52
N LEU A 94 -34.63 4.08 4.30
CA LEU A 94 -35.14 2.79 4.75
C LEU A 94 -34.80 1.74 3.69
N VAL A 95 -33.80 0.93 3.95
CA VAL A 95 -33.38 -0.16 3.07
C VAL A 95 -34.02 -1.47 3.55
N GLN A 96 -34.60 -2.25 2.64
CA GLN A 96 -35.08 -3.59 2.94
C GLN A 96 -33.91 -4.55 2.96
N GLN A 97 -33.57 -5.04 4.14
CA GLN A 97 -32.47 -6.01 4.32
C GLN A 97 -33.01 -7.40 4.63
N ASN A 98 -32.50 -8.42 3.95
CA ASN A 98 -32.81 -9.80 4.26
C ASN A 98 -32.26 -10.17 5.63
N LEU A 99 -33.10 -10.76 6.47
CA LEU A 99 -32.67 -11.26 7.76
C LEU A 99 -31.82 -12.53 7.57
N SER A 100 -30.59 -12.50 7.95
CA SER A 100 -29.62 -13.59 7.75
C SER A 100 -29.41 -14.45 9.00
N ALA A 101 -29.61 -13.90 10.19
CA ALA A 101 -29.47 -14.63 11.43
C ALA A 101 -30.84 -15.19 11.91
N LEU A 102 -30.85 -16.42 12.38
CA LEU A 102 -32.06 -17.07 12.87
C LEU A 102 -32.74 -16.27 14.00
N GLY A 103 -31.94 -15.62 14.86
CA GLY A 103 -32.45 -14.77 15.95
C GLY A 103 -33.26 -13.60 15.43
N ASP A 104 -32.76 -12.91 14.39
CA ASP A 104 -33.42 -11.76 13.78
C ASP A 104 -34.72 -12.17 13.08
N VAL A 105 -34.73 -13.32 12.40
CA VAL A 105 -35.92 -13.88 11.76
C VAL A 105 -36.99 -14.20 12.80
N LEU A 106 -36.61 -14.82 13.91
CA LEU A 106 -37.55 -15.14 14.98
C LEU A 106 -38.08 -13.89 15.69
N LEU A 107 -37.23 -12.88 15.91
CA LEU A 107 -37.62 -11.61 16.51
C LEU A 107 -38.62 -10.84 15.63
N ALA A 108 -38.36 -10.78 14.32
CA ALA A 108 -39.25 -10.14 13.36
C ALA A 108 -40.62 -10.85 13.25
N ASN A 109 -40.69 -12.11 13.68
CA ASN A 109 -41.90 -12.91 13.69
C ASN A 109 -42.46 -13.16 15.12
N ALA A 110 -42.12 -12.32 16.10
CA ALA A 110 -42.70 -12.39 17.44
C ALA A 110 -44.24 -12.32 17.38
N GLY A 111 -44.90 -13.12 18.21
CA GLY A 111 -46.36 -13.27 18.20
C GLY A 111 -46.90 -14.30 17.20
N LYS A 112 -46.06 -14.84 16.29
CA LYS A 112 -46.45 -15.93 15.38
C LYS A 112 -46.20 -17.29 16.00
N VAL A 113 -47.03 -18.26 15.59
CA VAL A 113 -46.87 -19.65 15.98
C VAL A 113 -45.87 -20.32 15.08
N VAL A 114 -44.81 -20.90 15.69
CA VAL A 114 -43.73 -21.60 14.98
C VAL A 114 -43.56 -23.00 15.58
N THR A 115 -42.99 -23.91 14.79
CA THR A 115 -42.54 -25.21 15.29
C THR A 115 -41.00 -25.23 15.32
N VAL A 116 -40.44 -25.42 16.50
CA VAL A 116 -39.00 -25.52 16.74
C VAL A 116 -38.66 -26.97 16.98
N VAL A 117 -37.62 -27.47 16.29
CA VAL A 117 -37.08 -28.83 16.47
C VAL A 117 -35.72 -28.70 17.12
N ASP A 118 -35.53 -29.39 18.22
CA ASP A 118 -34.26 -29.41 18.94
C ASP A 118 -33.27 -30.43 18.34
N SER A 119 -32.05 -30.45 18.85
CA SER A 119 -30.99 -31.39 18.44
C SER A 119 -31.34 -32.86 18.75
N ALA A 120 -32.27 -33.13 19.66
CA ALA A 120 -32.80 -34.46 19.97
C ALA A 120 -34.02 -34.84 19.11
N GLN A 121 -34.34 -34.06 18.05
CA GLN A 121 -35.46 -34.24 17.12
C GLN A 121 -36.84 -34.11 17.78
N LYS A 122 -36.91 -33.47 18.95
CA LYS A 122 -38.19 -33.20 19.62
C LYS A 122 -38.79 -31.88 19.12
N GLU A 123 -40.06 -31.91 18.79
CA GLU A 123 -40.80 -30.77 18.25
C GLU A 123 -41.54 -29.99 19.36
N TYR A 124 -41.48 -28.68 19.29
CA TYR A 124 -42.17 -27.75 20.19
C TYR A 124 -42.90 -26.72 19.33
N THR A 125 -44.20 -26.72 19.39
CA THR A 125 -45.02 -25.75 18.66
C THR A 125 -45.57 -24.71 19.65
N GLY A 126 -45.41 -23.43 19.36
CA GLY A 126 -45.85 -22.35 20.21
C GLY A 126 -45.66 -20.97 19.58
N GLU A 127 -46.33 -20.00 20.19
CA GLU A 127 -46.20 -18.58 19.83
C GLU A 127 -44.86 -18.02 20.34
N ILE A 128 -44.13 -17.32 19.50
CA ILE A 128 -42.89 -16.62 19.90
C ILE A 128 -43.22 -15.46 20.82
N VAL A 129 -42.79 -15.54 22.08
CA VAL A 129 -42.99 -14.47 23.07
C VAL A 129 -41.79 -13.49 23.05
N GLY A 130 -40.58 -13.98 22.77
CA GLY A 130 -39.37 -13.17 22.71
C GLY A 130 -38.12 -13.98 23.06
N PHE A 131 -37.03 -13.24 23.30
CA PHE A 131 -35.73 -13.79 23.71
C PHE A 131 -35.29 -13.16 25.02
N ARG A 132 -34.41 -13.87 25.72
CA ARG A 132 -33.55 -13.27 26.73
C ARG A 132 -32.12 -13.23 26.21
N GLN A 133 -31.58 -12.05 26.12
CA GLN A 133 -30.16 -11.83 25.85
C GLN A 133 -29.38 -11.95 27.16
N SER A 134 -28.18 -12.50 27.09
CA SER A 134 -27.24 -12.45 28.21
C SER A 134 -26.75 -11.01 28.36
N ASP A 135 -27.14 -10.34 29.45
CA ASP A 135 -26.60 -9.05 29.84
C ASP A 135 -25.13 -9.23 30.29
N LYS A 136 -24.21 -9.36 29.35
CA LYS A 136 -22.80 -9.03 29.61
C LYS A 136 -22.65 -7.53 29.50
N THR A 137 -23.28 -6.77 30.36
CA THR A 137 -22.82 -5.43 30.71
C THR A 137 -21.55 -5.60 31.54
N GLU A 138 -20.38 -5.60 30.89
CA GLU A 138 -19.18 -5.16 31.56
C GLU A 138 -19.40 -3.68 31.91
N LYS A 139 -19.65 -3.43 33.20
CA LYS A 139 -19.53 -2.10 33.78
C LYS A 139 -18.14 -1.60 33.45
N PRO A 140 -17.95 -0.37 32.95
CA PRO A 140 -16.63 0.25 32.89
C PRO A 140 -16.10 0.27 34.32
N GLY A 141 -15.23 -0.66 34.66
CA GLY A 141 -14.52 -0.69 35.91
C GLY A 141 -13.55 0.48 35.94
N ASP A 142 -13.69 1.28 36.94
CA ASP A 142 -12.76 2.26 37.45
C ASP A 142 -11.35 1.64 37.50
N SER A 143 -10.51 1.95 36.53
CA SER A 143 -9.10 1.56 36.54
C SER A 143 -8.21 2.80 36.58
N SER A 144 -8.28 3.48 37.74
CA SER A 144 -7.13 4.20 38.26
C SER A 144 -6.27 3.20 39.03
N ALA A 145 -5.29 2.54 38.40
CA ALA A 145 -4.03 2.14 39.05
C ALA A 145 -3.14 1.34 38.10
N LEU A 146 -1.90 1.76 38.12
CA LEU A 146 -0.69 1.03 37.77
C LEU A 146 -0.15 1.19 36.34
N LEU A 147 0.55 2.32 36.22
CA LEU A 147 1.77 2.43 35.41
C LEU A 147 2.75 1.30 35.83
N SER A 148 3.03 0.37 34.95
CA SER A 148 4.32 -0.32 34.97
C SER A 148 4.74 -0.71 33.56
N ASN A 149 5.95 -0.28 33.25
CA ASN A 149 6.75 -0.53 32.07
C ASN A 149 6.61 -1.94 31.47
N SER A 150 6.23 -2.00 30.21
CA SER A 150 6.87 -2.94 29.28
C SER A 150 6.77 -2.35 27.85
N HIS A 151 7.85 -1.70 27.46
CA HIS A 151 8.12 -1.37 26.07
C HIS A 151 8.39 -2.66 25.29
N ARG A 152 7.84 -2.67 24.09
CA ARG A 152 8.12 -3.55 22.95
C ARG A 152 7.15 -4.71 22.74
N GLN A 153 6.64 -4.65 21.53
CA GLN A 153 5.82 -5.62 20.79
C GLN A 153 4.32 -5.33 20.89
N ASP A 154 3.87 -4.47 19.93
CA ASP A 154 2.57 -4.65 19.27
C ASP A 154 2.36 -3.54 18.23
N LEU A 155 3.23 -3.49 17.20
CA LEU A 155 3.07 -2.62 16.02
C LEU A 155 2.47 -3.34 14.81
N TYR A 156 1.84 -4.50 15.03
CA TYR A 156 1.13 -5.22 13.98
C TYR A 156 -0.21 -5.75 14.48
N ALA A 157 -1.10 -4.85 14.85
CA ALA A 157 -2.51 -5.19 15.00
C ALA A 157 -3.30 -4.46 13.92
N ASN A 158 -3.60 -5.20 12.88
CA ASN A 158 -4.64 -5.03 11.89
C ASN A 158 -5.70 -4.00 12.25
N SER A 159 -5.77 -2.92 11.48
CA SER A 159 -6.98 -2.17 11.27
C SER A 159 -7.91 -2.93 10.30
N SER A 160 -8.38 -4.10 10.70
CA SER A 160 -9.66 -4.56 10.21
C SER A 160 -10.69 -3.71 10.93
N LEU A 161 -11.37 -2.84 10.21
CA LEU A 161 -12.61 -2.19 10.62
C LEU A 161 -13.64 -3.31 10.83
N ALA A 162 -13.56 -3.99 11.98
CA ALA A 162 -14.66 -4.77 12.48
C ALA A 162 -15.73 -3.76 12.90
N VAL A 163 -16.72 -3.59 12.07
CA VAL A 163 -18.01 -3.05 12.48
C VAL A 163 -18.43 -3.87 13.70
N PRO A 164 -18.66 -3.27 14.88
CA PRO A 164 -19.16 -4.02 16.01
C PRO A 164 -20.56 -4.50 15.63
N SER A 165 -20.67 -5.77 15.25
CA SER A 165 -21.97 -6.44 15.22
C SER A 165 -22.44 -6.53 16.66
N ALA A 166 -23.18 -5.54 17.09
CA ALA A 166 -23.84 -5.51 18.39
C ALA A 166 -25.07 -6.46 18.37
N HIS A 167 -24.86 -7.70 17.96
CA HIS A 167 -25.86 -8.76 18.14
C HIS A 167 -25.35 -9.66 19.25
N ALA A 168 -25.78 -9.33 20.49
CA ALA A 168 -25.70 -10.29 21.59
C ALA A 168 -26.42 -11.55 21.15
N THR A 169 -25.75 -12.69 21.14
CA THR A 169 -26.36 -13.97 20.76
C THR A 169 -27.46 -14.28 21.75
N PRO A 170 -28.74 -14.46 21.32
CA PRO A 170 -29.82 -14.75 22.25
C PRO A 170 -29.54 -16.09 22.94
N GLU A 171 -29.72 -16.11 24.27
CA GLU A 171 -29.47 -17.30 25.09
C GLU A 171 -30.64 -18.27 25.05
N PHE A 172 -31.88 -17.74 25.12
CA PHE A 172 -33.11 -18.53 25.09
C PHE A 172 -34.13 -17.96 24.12
N LEU A 173 -34.83 -18.86 23.44
CA LEU A 173 -36.09 -18.60 22.77
C LEU A 173 -37.24 -18.92 23.73
N LEU A 174 -38.19 -18.00 23.91
CA LEU A 174 -39.37 -18.17 24.72
C LEU A 174 -40.56 -18.45 23.81
N LEU A 175 -41.17 -19.64 23.97
CA LEU A 175 -42.37 -20.05 23.25
C LEU A 175 -43.54 -20.23 24.24
N LYS A 176 -44.71 -19.73 23.90
CA LYS A 176 -45.96 -19.98 24.64
C LYS A 176 -46.69 -21.12 23.94
N SER A 177 -46.82 -22.28 24.65
CA SER A 177 -47.51 -23.48 24.17
C SER A 177 -48.44 -24.00 25.26
N ASP A 178 -49.69 -24.26 24.94
CA ASP A 178 -50.70 -24.82 25.85
C ASP A 178 -50.79 -24.12 27.23
N GLY A 179 -50.72 -22.78 27.22
CA GLY A 179 -50.75 -21.97 28.44
C GLY A 179 -49.49 -22.01 29.30
N LYS A 180 -48.43 -22.71 28.84
CA LYS A 180 -47.10 -22.79 29.46
C LYS A 180 -46.09 -21.97 28.68
N LEU A 181 -45.09 -21.43 29.38
CA LEU A 181 -43.96 -20.78 28.77
C LEU A 181 -42.77 -21.76 28.71
N LEU A 182 -42.30 -22.05 27.50
CA LEU A 182 -41.15 -22.91 27.24
C LEU A 182 -39.93 -22.02 26.95
N ALA A 183 -38.82 -22.29 27.63
CA ALA A 183 -37.54 -21.66 27.34
C ALA A 183 -36.62 -22.69 26.64
N LEU A 184 -36.25 -22.43 25.39
CA LEU A 184 -35.38 -23.28 24.62
C LEU A 184 -34.03 -22.59 24.45
N TYR A 185 -32.95 -23.29 24.77
CA TYR A 185 -31.59 -22.77 24.50
C TYR A 185 -31.36 -22.64 23.02
N PHE A 186 -30.89 -21.50 22.58
CA PHE A 186 -30.72 -21.19 21.15
C PHE A 186 -29.78 -22.17 20.45
N HIS A 187 -28.72 -22.59 21.15
CA HIS A 187 -27.74 -23.56 20.63
C HIS A 187 -28.28 -25.00 20.48
N THR A 188 -29.45 -25.30 21.08
CA THR A 188 -30.09 -26.63 20.94
C THR A 188 -31.08 -26.68 19.78
N ILE A 189 -31.35 -25.55 19.12
CA ILE A 189 -32.31 -25.48 18.01
C ILE A 189 -31.63 -26.00 16.74
N ALA A 190 -32.16 -27.11 16.21
CA ALA A 190 -31.68 -27.69 14.98
C ALA A 190 -32.36 -27.09 13.74
N ARG A 191 -33.66 -26.81 13.82
CA ARG A 191 -34.42 -26.14 12.76
C ARG A 191 -35.64 -25.43 13.31
N VAL A 192 -36.14 -24.47 12.57
CA VAL A 192 -37.41 -23.77 12.85
C VAL A 192 -38.27 -23.82 11.60
N ILE A 193 -39.53 -24.19 11.77
CA ILE A 193 -40.56 -24.18 10.75
C ILE A 193 -41.42 -22.94 10.98
N LEU A 194 -41.35 -22.02 10.03
CA LEU A 194 -42.04 -20.74 10.06
C LEU A 194 -43.34 -20.82 9.24
N PRO A 195 -44.38 -20.08 9.61
CA PRO A 195 -45.59 -19.97 8.80
C PRO A 195 -45.32 -19.24 7.48
N PRO A 196 -46.14 -19.46 6.41
CA PRO A 196 -45.92 -18.90 5.08
C PRO A 196 -45.89 -17.36 5.02
N ASP A 197 -46.58 -16.70 5.96
CA ASP A 197 -46.63 -15.24 6.08
C ASP A 197 -45.48 -14.63 6.90
N SER A 198 -44.42 -15.38 7.12
CA SER A 198 -43.30 -14.93 7.91
C SER A 198 -42.54 -13.76 7.27
N VAL A 199 -42.12 -12.83 8.13
CA VAL A 199 -41.30 -11.69 7.75
C VAL A 199 -39.84 -12.17 7.64
N LEU A 200 -39.29 -12.06 6.45
CA LEU A 200 -37.89 -12.43 6.14
C LEU A 200 -37.03 -11.21 5.79
N GLN A 201 -37.65 -10.04 5.74
CA GLN A 201 -36.98 -8.76 5.46
C GLN A 201 -37.39 -7.75 6.52
N GLN A 202 -36.43 -6.91 6.89
CA GLN A 202 -36.68 -5.81 7.82
C GLN A 202 -36.21 -4.50 7.19
N SER A 203 -37.00 -3.44 7.42
CA SER A 203 -36.55 -2.08 7.07
C SER A 203 -35.53 -1.62 8.10
N GLN A 204 -34.32 -1.38 7.65
CA GLN A 204 -33.26 -0.79 8.45
C GLN A 204 -32.99 0.64 7.97
N GLU A 205 -32.85 1.58 8.91
CA GLU A 205 -32.36 2.91 8.58
C GLU A 205 -30.88 2.84 8.27
N GLU A 206 -30.51 3.17 7.05
CA GLU A 206 -29.12 3.32 6.63
C GLU A 206 -28.81 4.80 6.43
N GLU A 207 -27.70 5.27 7.02
CA GLU A 207 -27.25 6.65 6.82
C GLU A 207 -26.43 6.76 5.55
N HIS A 208 -26.95 7.47 4.58
CA HIS A 208 -26.26 7.84 3.35
C HIS A 208 -25.75 9.28 3.43
N LYS A 209 -24.52 9.50 3.00
CA LYS A 209 -23.92 10.83 2.93
C LYS A 209 -24.12 11.39 1.53
N ALA A 210 -24.59 12.61 1.44
CA ALA A 210 -24.87 13.30 0.19
C ALA A 210 -24.28 14.71 0.18
N LEU A 211 -23.89 15.19 -1.01
CA LEU A 211 -23.57 16.60 -1.25
C LEU A 211 -24.73 17.23 -2.03
N GLN A 212 -25.39 18.20 -1.42
CA GLN A 212 -26.36 19.04 -2.09
C GLN A 212 -25.69 20.34 -2.52
N PHE A 213 -25.84 20.73 -3.76
CA PHE A 213 -25.23 21.94 -4.31
C PHE A 213 -26.25 22.77 -5.04
N LYS A 214 -26.04 24.10 -4.99
CA LYS A 214 -26.89 25.07 -5.67
C LYS A 214 -26.11 25.78 -6.77
N VAL A 215 -26.68 25.76 -7.99
CA VAL A 215 -26.10 26.38 -9.19
C VAL A 215 -26.92 27.60 -9.54
N LYS A 216 -26.29 28.77 -9.67
CA LYS A 216 -26.87 29.97 -10.24
C LYS A 216 -26.77 29.93 -11.75
N GLY A 217 -27.79 30.44 -12.44
CA GLY A 217 -27.85 30.50 -13.91
C GLY A 217 -28.38 29.22 -14.58
N ALA A 218 -28.67 28.17 -13.81
CA ALA A 218 -29.30 26.94 -14.28
C ALA A 218 -30.49 26.57 -13.40
N THR A 219 -31.56 26.02 -13.96
CA THR A 219 -32.77 25.65 -13.22
C THR A 219 -33.03 24.15 -13.18
N ASN A 220 -32.86 23.46 -14.31
CA ASN A 220 -33.25 22.05 -14.48
C ASN A 220 -32.09 21.12 -14.71
N HIS A 221 -31.00 21.58 -15.35
CA HIS A 221 -29.83 20.78 -15.68
C HIS A 221 -28.57 21.64 -15.58
N ALA A 222 -27.45 21.03 -15.18
CA ALA A 222 -26.13 21.60 -15.27
C ALA A 222 -25.10 20.50 -15.55
N SER A 223 -24.15 20.82 -16.43
CA SER A 223 -22.96 20.00 -16.60
C SER A 223 -21.95 20.33 -15.50
N LEU A 224 -21.43 19.32 -14.80
CA LEU A 224 -20.55 19.50 -13.66
C LEU A 224 -19.24 18.73 -13.85
N THR A 225 -18.18 19.31 -13.31
CA THR A 225 -16.92 18.63 -13.02
C THR A 225 -16.68 18.65 -11.51
N MET A 226 -16.36 17.49 -10.93
CA MET A 226 -16.00 17.35 -9.53
C MET A 226 -14.62 16.68 -9.43
N GLY A 227 -13.67 17.32 -8.73
CA GLY A 227 -12.33 16.79 -8.50
C GLY A 227 -12.03 16.67 -7.02
N TYR A 228 -11.38 15.58 -6.60
CA TYR A 228 -10.99 15.37 -5.20
C TYR A 228 -9.88 14.33 -5.07
N LEU A 229 -9.17 14.40 -3.94
CA LEU A 229 -8.23 13.35 -3.53
C LEU A 229 -8.92 12.43 -2.53
N GLU A 230 -8.78 11.12 -2.73
CA GLU A 230 -9.28 10.10 -1.81
C GLU A 230 -8.33 8.91 -1.70
N HIS A 231 -8.53 8.10 -0.65
CA HIS A 231 -7.83 6.83 -0.47
C HIS A 231 -8.66 5.66 -1.02
N GLY A 232 -7.97 4.53 -1.26
CA GLY A 232 -8.60 3.29 -1.73
C GLY A 232 -8.29 2.98 -3.18
N LEU A 233 -7.62 3.88 -3.90
CA LEU A 233 -7.20 3.65 -5.26
C LEU A 233 -5.72 3.96 -5.39
N GLY A 234 -4.93 2.94 -5.74
CA GLY A 234 -3.48 3.09 -5.81
C GLY A 234 -2.84 2.07 -6.73
N TRP A 235 -1.55 2.21 -6.99
CA TRP A 235 -0.85 1.28 -7.85
C TRP A 235 0.52 0.89 -7.31
N THR A 236 0.96 -0.30 -7.70
CA THR A 236 2.28 -0.83 -7.31
C THR A 236 3.02 -1.26 -8.56
N PRO A 237 4.21 -0.71 -8.83
CA PRO A 237 5.08 -1.17 -9.91
C PRO A 237 5.81 -2.45 -9.54
N SER A 238 6.17 -3.24 -10.56
CA SER A 238 7.12 -4.35 -10.45
C SER A 238 7.91 -4.49 -11.73
N TYR A 239 9.11 -5.05 -11.65
CA TYR A 239 9.97 -5.28 -12.81
C TYR A 239 10.30 -6.75 -12.97
N LEU A 240 10.37 -7.18 -14.21
CA LEU A 240 11.01 -8.41 -14.63
C LEU A 240 12.22 -8.05 -15.49
N ILE A 241 13.40 -8.51 -15.08
CA ILE A 241 14.62 -8.40 -15.86
C ILE A 241 15.01 -9.78 -16.34
N SER A 242 14.89 -10.00 -17.65
CA SER A 242 15.26 -11.25 -18.32
C SER A 242 16.62 -11.09 -19.02
N LEU A 243 17.65 -11.80 -18.54
CA LEU A 243 18.97 -11.79 -19.15
C LEU A 243 18.92 -12.54 -20.47
N GLN A 244 19.27 -11.84 -21.56
CA GLN A 244 19.27 -12.41 -22.91
C GLN A 244 20.64 -12.99 -23.28
N ASP A 245 21.69 -12.27 -22.93
CA ASP A 245 23.09 -12.64 -23.09
C ASP A 245 23.93 -12.02 -21.97
N ASP A 246 25.27 -12.05 -22.05
CA ASP A 246 26.17 -11.52 -21.02
C ASP A 246 26.18 -9.97 -20.91
N LYS A 247 25.46 -9.25 -21.77
CA LYS A 247 25.49 -7.77 -21.84
C LYS A 247 24.12 -7.13 -22.03
N LYS A 248 23.11 -7.91 -22.44
CA LYS A 248 21.77 -7.41 -22.75
C LYS A 248 20.72 -8.11 -21.90
N ALA A 249 19.79 -7.32 -21.42
CA ALA A 249 18.62 -7.79 -20.71
C ALA A 249 17.36 -7.10 -21.24
N GLN A 250 16.25 -7.80 -21.18
CA GLN A 250 14.91 -7.22 -21.36
C GLN A 250 14.41 -6.76 -20.00
N ILE A 251 14.13 -5.47 -19.85
CA ILE A 251 13.45 -4.93 -18.68
C ILE A 251 11.98 -4.71 -19.01
N THR A 252 11.10 -5.33 -18.27
CA THR A 252 9.65 -5.18 -18.39
C THR A 252 9.10 -4.60 -17.09
N MET A 253 8.33 -3.53 -17.18
CA MET A 253 7.65 -2.93 -16.03
C MET A 253 6.15 -3.23 -16.10
N GLN A 254 5.59 -3.67 -14.99
CA GLN A 254 4.16 -3.85 -14.79
C GLN A 254 3.65 -2.92 -13.69
N ALA A 255 2.41 -2.47 -13.83
CA ALA A 255 1.66 -1.72 -12.83
C ALA A 255 0.46 -2.54 -12.38
N VAL A 256 0.37 -2.85 -11.09
CA VAL A 256 -0.81 -3.44 -10.49
C VAL A 256 -1.67 -2.31 -9.92
N LEU A 257 -2.85 -2.11 -10.48
CA LEU A 257 -3.87 -1.20 -9.96
C LEU A 257 -4.67 -1.93 -8.88
N VAL A 258 -4.84 -1.32 -7.73
CA VAL A 258 -5.71 -1.75 -6.65
C VAL A 258 -6.86 -0.76 -6.54
N ASN A 259 -8.09 -1.24 -6.63
CA ASN A 259 -9.29 -0.42 -6.58
C ASN A 259 -10.21 -0.88 -5.45
N ASP A 260 -10.09 -0.24 -4.30
CA ASP A 260 -10.99 -0.45 -3.15
C ASP A 260 -11.96 0.75 -2.96
N ALA A 261 -11.91 1.76 -3.86
CA ALA A 261 -12.67 3.01 -3.75
C ALA A 261 -14.06 2.94 -4.41
N GLU A 262 -14.12 2.78 -5.73
CA GLU A 262 -15.37 2.85 -6.50
C GLU A 262 -15.27 2.12 -7.85
N ASP A 263 -16.41 1.86 -8.49
CA ASP A 263 -16.45 1.30 -9.84
C ASP A 263 -15.88 2.28 -10.87
N LEU A 264 -14.90 1.85 -11.64
CA LEU A 264 -14.37 2.56 -12.80
C LEU A 264 -15.07 2.03 -14.06
N LYS A 265 -15.60 2.91 -14.90
CA LYS A 265 -16.28 2.58 -16.16
C LYS A 265 -15.83 3.53 -17.27
N ASN A 266 -15.04 3.01 -18.22
CA ASN A 266 -14.47 3.81 -19.32
C ASN A 266 -13.70 5.04 -18.82
N THR A 267 -12.86 4.84 -17.80
CA THR A 267 -12.14 5.88 -17.09
C THR A 267 -10.73 6.04 -17.63
N ASP A 268 -10.27 7.27 -17.84
CA ASP A 268 -8.87 7.55 -18.14
C ASP A 268 -8.02 7.43 -16.88
N LEU A 269 -7.08 6.49 -16.88
CA LEU A 269 -6.22 6.20 -15.73
C LEU A 269 -4.79 6.71 -15.96
N PHE A 270 -4.24 7.34 -14.94
CA PHE A 270 -2.86 7.81 -14.91
C PHE A 270 -2.12 7.17 -13.72
N PHE A 271 -1.06 6.41 -14.00
CA PHE A 271 -0.13 5.91 -12.98
C PHE A 271 0.94 6.97 -12.73
N VAL A 272 0.94 7.57 -11.57
CA VAL A 272 1.82 8.71 -11.26
C VAL A 272 3.11 8.23 -10.59
N VAL A 273 4.24 8.57 -11.21
CA VAL A 273 5.60 8.40 -10.68
C VAL A 273 6.10 9.76 -10.19
N GLY A 274 6.66 9.80 -9.01
CA GLY A 274 7.13 11.01 -8.34
C GLY A 274 6.62 11.10 -6.91
N VAL A 275 6.91 12.21 -6.24
CA VAL A 275 6.57 12.42 -4.83
C VAL A 275 5.85 13.76 -4.67
N PRO A 276 4.57 13.87 -5.08
CA PRO A 276 3.81 15.09 -4.86
C PRO A 276 3.62 15.34 -3.36
N ASN A 277 3.62 16.61 -2.98
CA ASN A 277 3.44 17.02 -1.60
C ASN A 277 1.95 17.19 -1.26
N PHE A 278 1.32 16.16 -0.71
CA PHE A 278 -0.05 16.20 -0.23
C PHE A 278 -0.09 16.35 1.31
N ALA A 279 0.11 17.57 1.80
CA ALA A 279 0.25 17.83 3.23
C ALA A 279 -0.97 17.38 4.07
N TYR A 280 -2.16 17.32 3.50
CA TYR A 280 -3.41 16.96 4.20
C TYR A 280 -4.03 15.64 3.70
N SER A 281 -3.26 14.78 3.08
CA SER A 281 -3.75 13.51 2.51
C SER A 281 -4.45 12.57 3.50
N ASN A 282 -4.07 12.59 4.79
CA ASN A 282 -4.69 11.75 5.82
C ASN A 282 -5.76 12.48 6.67
N VAL A 283 -6.13 13.70 6.34
CA VAL A 283 -7.19 14.46 7.02
C VAL A 283 -8.44 14.41 6.16
N PRO A 284 -9.54 13.78 6.61
CA PRO A 284 -10.78 13.81 5.88
C PRO A 284 -11.31 15.25 5.73
N SER A 285 -11.91 15.54 4.58
CA SER A 285 -12.64 16.80 4.40
C SER A 285 -13.84 16.86 5.37
N PRO A 286 -14.15 18.02 5.97
CA PRO A 286 -15.40 18.20 6.71
C PRO A 286 -16.66 17.86 5.88
N MET A 287 -16.57 18.04 4.56
CA MET A 287 -17.66 17.72 3.63
C MET A 287 -17.88 16.21 3.44
N ALA A 288 -16.93 15.37 3.80
CA ALA A 288 -17.07 13.91 3.76
C ALA A 288 -17.87 13.35 4.96
N LEU A 289 -18.20 14.16 5.95
CA LEU A 289 -18.99 13.80 7.15
C LEU A 289 -18.46 12.55 7.88
N GLN A 290 -17.15 12.33 7.88
CA GLN A 290 -16.50 11.17 8.52
C GLN A 290 -16.21 11.42 10.01
N GLN A 291 -16.02 12.67 10.39
CA GLN A 291 -15.60 13.07 11.74
C GLN A 291 -16.54 14.18 12.29
N ASN A 292 -16.62 14.26 13.61
CA ASN A 292 -17.21 15.42 14.26
C ASN A 292 -16.22 16.60 14.27
N LEU A 293 -16.71 17.80 14.62
CA LEU A 293 -15.89 19.03 14.60
C LEU A 293 -14.65 18.91 15.49
N LEU A 294 -14.77 18.30 16.68
CA LEU A 294 -13.65 18.20 17.62
C LEU A 294 -12.56 17.26 17.09
N GLU A 295 -12.95 16.09 16.56
CA GLU A 295 -12.04 15.14 15.93
C GLU A 295 -11.33 15.74 14.70
N PHE A 296 -12.08 16.49 13.88
CA PHE A 296 -11.53 17.22 12.74
C PHE A 296 -10.48 18.24 13.19
N MET A 297 -10.79 19.09 14.18
CA MET A 297 -9.87 20.10 14.70
C MET A 297 -8.61 19.45 15.29
N GLN A 298 -8.74 18.35 16.03
CA GLN A 298 -7.62 17.59 16.56
C GLN A 298 -6.75 16.98 15.45
N ALA A 299 -7.36 16.42 14.42
CA ALA A 299 -6.65 15.86 13.28
C ALA A 299 -5.92 16.94 12.47
N ALA A 300 -6.51 18.10 12.31
CA ALA A 300 -5.90 19.23 11.62
C ALA A 300 -4.75 19.86 12.42
N ALA A 301 -4.87 19.94 13.75
CA ALA A 301 -3.88 20.57 14.63
C ALA A 301 -2.62 19.70 14.88
N ARG A 302 -2.74 18.36 14.86
CA ARG A 302 -1.59 17.43 15.10
C ARG A 302 -0.50 17.48 14.02
N ARG A 303 -0.62 18.33 13.02
CA ARG A 303 0.17 18.26 11.79
C ARG A 303 1.25 19.30 11.57
N GLU A 304 1.60 20.09 12.52
CA GLU A 304 2.83 20.88 12.40
C GLU A 304 4.10 20.03 12.43
N ASP A 305 4.00 18.76 12.81
CA ASP A 305 5.12 17.82 12.85
C ASP A 305 4.92 16.58 11.95
N MET A 306 5.65 16.53 10.85
CA MET A 306 6.52 15.41 10.49
C MET A 306 6.05 14.26 9.64
N SER A 307 5.03 14.02 8.94
CA SER A 307 5.02 12.71 8.25
C SER A 307 4.63 12.66 6.77
N ALA A 308 4.03 13.70 6.25
CA ALA A 308 3.56 13.68 4.86
C ALA A 308 4.69 13.71 3.81
N ARG A 309 5.89 14.17 4.17
CA ARG A 309 7.02 14.32 3.23
C ARG A 309 7.62 12.98 2.76
N TYR A 310 7.37 11.89 3.48
CA TYR A 310 7.99 10.58 3.19
C TYR A 310 7.02 9.52 2.69
N SER A 311 5.73 9.79 2.67
CA SER A 311 4.68 8.80 2.42
C SER A 311 4.82 8.10 1.06
N ASN A 312 5.04 8.80 -0.02
CA ASN A 312 5.17 8.20 -1.36
C ASN A 312 6.49 7.43 -1.57
N ALA A 313 7.58 7.86 -0.91
CA ALA A 313 8.87 7.19 -1.02
C ALA A 313 8.96 5.95 -0.11
N ILE A 314 8.45 6.06 1.13
CA ILE A 314 8.56 5.01 2.15
C ILE A 314 7.56 3.88 1.92
N THR A 315 6.31 4.18 1.53
CA THR A 315 5.31 3.13 1.27
C THR A 315 5.72 2.24 0.10
N GLY A 316 6.43 2.80 -0.90
CA GLY A 316 7.02 2.02 -1.98
C GLY A 316 8.14 1.06 -1.52
N GLN A 317 8.77 1.31 -0.38
CA GLN A 317 9.81 0.43 0.19
C GLN A 317 9.26 -0.62 1.16
N MET A 318 8.13 -0.34 1.86
CA MET A 318 7.58 -1.25 2.86
C MET A 318 6.75 -2.41 2.29
N ILE A 319 6.17 -2.26 1.10
CA ILE A 319 5.35 -3.31 0.47
C ILE A 319 6.22 -4.48 -0.06
N GLY A 320 7.52 -4.26 -0.29
CA GLY A 320 8.44 -5.31 -0.73
C GLY A 320 8.77 -6.39 0.31
N GLY A 321 8.34 -6.25 1.56
CA GLY A 321 8.74 -7.10 2.69
C GLY A 321 7.77 -8.21 3.12
N VAL A 322 6.56 -8.30 2.60
CA VAL A 322 5.49 -9.12 3.22
C VAL A 322 4.80 -10.16 2.31
N ILE A 323 5.22 -10.36 1.07
CA ILE A 323 4.61 -11.40 0.24
C ILE A 323 5.62 -12.53 -0.04
N GLY A 324 5.81 -13.37 0.97
CA GLY A 324 6.38 -14.71 0.84
C GLY A 324 5.27 -15.74 0.66
N GLY A 325 4.80 -15.91 -0.56
CA GLY A 325 3.89 -17.00 -0.95
C GLY A 325 4.37 -17.61 -2.26
N GLY A 326 4.64 -18.91 -2.25
CA GLY A 326 5.19 -19.63 -3.37
C GLY A 326 4.38 -19.47 -4.65
N VAL A 327 5.06 -19.18 -5.74
CA VAL A 327 4.49 -19.09 -7.08
C VAL A 327 4.91 -20.32 -7.85
N GLU A 328 3.93 -21.13 -8.21
CA GLU A 328 4.10 -22.17 -9.24
C GLU A 328 4.50 -21.50 -10.58
N ALA A 329 5.38 -22.18 -11.30
CA ALA A 329 5.97 -21.68 -12.55
C ALA A 329 4.89 -21.39 -13.58
N ALA A 330 4.71 -20.10 -13.92
CA ALA A 330 3.87 -19.67 -15.02
C ALA A 330 4.60 -19.86 -16.37
N PRO A 331 3.89 -20.21 -17.45
CA PRO A 331 4.46 -20.36 -18.78
C PRO A 331 4.91 -19.01 -19.35
N SER A 332 5.88 -19.07 -20.24
CA SER A 332 6.43 -17.95 -21.00
C SER A 332 5.35 -16.99 -21.50
N LEU A 333 5.24 -15.82 -20.88
CA LEU A 333 4.34 -14.75 -21.29
C LEU A 333 5.07 -13.76 -22.21
N ALA A 334 5.24 -14.16 -23.47
CA ALA A 334 5.40 -13.19 -24.55
C ALA A 334 4.00 -12.72 -24.94
N SER A 335 3.44 -11.77 -24.22
CA SER A 335 2.22 -11.10 -24.63
C SER A 335 2.61 -9.76 -25.25
N THR A 336 2.28 -9.59 -26.53
CA THR A 336 2.24 -8.32 -27.24
C THR A 336 1.12 -7.49 -26.63
N THR A 337 1.40 -6.83 -25.52
CA THR A 337 0.48 -5.90 -24.90
C THR A 337 0.94 -4.48 -25.28
N GLU A 338 -0.01 -3.66 -25.68
CA GLU A 338 0.20 -2.26 -26.02
C GLU A 338 0.88 -1.53 -24.85
N GLU A 339 2.01 -0.90 -25.12
CA GLU A 339 2.77 -0.12 -24.12
C GLU A 339 1.99 1.13 -23.75
N LEU A 340 2.04 1.52 -22.46
CA LEU A 340 1.40 2.73 -22.00
C LEU A 340 2.12 3.98 -22.53
N GLN A 341 1.35 5.00 -22.92
CA GLN A 341 1.92 6.30 -23.25
C GLN A 341 2.34 7.00 -21.96
N GLY A 342 3.57 7.52 -21.90
CA GLY A 342 4.11 8.25 -20.78
C GLY A 342 4.51 9.67 -21.15
N ALA A 343 4.20 10.65 -20.28
CA ALA A 343 4.56 12.04 -20.45
C ALA A 343 5.10 12.63 -19.13
N PRO A 344 6.12 13.51 -19.19
CA PRO A 344 6.53 14.29 -18.03
C PRO A 344 5.51 15.41 -17.76
N GLU A 345 5.25 15.65 -16.47
CA GLU A 345 4.40 16.75 -15.99
C GLU A 345 5.10 17.38 -14.79
N GLU A 346 5.75 18.50 -14.97
CA GLU A 346 6.68 19.09 -14.00
C GLU A 346 7.75 18.06 -13.57
N ASP A 347 7.88 17.79 -12.26
CA ASP A 347 8.76 16.75 -11.71
C ASP A 347 8.09 15.37 -11.55
N LEU A 348 6.88 15.22 -12.09
CA LEU A 348 6.15 13.95 -12.12
C LEU A 348 6.27 13.30 -13.49
N PHE A 349 6.05 12.00 -13.53
CA PHE A 349 5.90 11.26 -14.77
C PHE A 349 4.62 10.43 -14.71
N LEU A 350 3.77 10.56 -15.73
CA LEU A 350 2.46 9.92 -15.80
C LEU A 350 2.44 8.89 -16.94
N TYR A 351 2.10 7.65 -16.61
CA TYR A 351 1.74 6.64 -17.61
C TYR A 351 0.23 6.60 -17.73
N SER A 352 -0.30 6.78 -18.93
CA SER A 352 -1.75 6.84 -19.17
C SER A 352 -2.29 5.55 -19.78
N ARG A 353 -3.49 5.15 -19.33
CA ARG A 353 -4.31 4.10 -19.92
C ARG A 353 -5.72 4.62 -20.06
N LYS A 354 -6.29 4.51 -21.27
CA LYS A 354 -7.66 4.93 -21.56
C LYS A 354 -8.65 3.80 -21.37
N ASP A 355 -9.91 4.18 -21.21
CA ASP A 355 -11.06 3.27 -21.21
C ASP A 355 -10.95 2.12 -20.20
N VAL A 356 -10.44 2.41 -18.99
CA VAL A 356 -10.32 1.41 -17.92
C VAL A 356 -11.68 1.14 -17.32
N THR A 357 -12.05 -0.15 -17.26
CA THR A 357 -13.22 -0.65 -16.53
C THR A 357 -12.74 -1.63 -15.49
N LEU A 358 -13.00 -1.34 -14.21
CA LEU A 358 -12.57 -2.14 -13.07
C LEU A 358 -13.54 -1.89 -11.90
N ALA A 359 -14.18 -2.94 -11.39
CA ALA A 359 -15.11 -2.81 -10.28
C ALA A 359 -14.38 -2.53 -8.96
N GLN A 360 -15.10 -1.98 -8.00
CA GLN A 360 -14.62 -1.85 -6.62
C GLN A 360 -14.23 -3.23 -6.05
N GLY A 361 -13.11 -3.31 -5.34
CA GLY A 361 -12.55 -4.54 -4.80
C GLY A 361 -11.70 -5.36 -5.78
N GLU A 362 -11.68 -4.98 -7.06
CA GLU A 362 -10.87 -5.67 -8.07
C GLU A 362 -9.45 -5.11 -8.17
N ARG A 363 -8.57 -5.92 -8.76
CA ARG A 363 -7.19 -5.57 -9.06
C ARG A 363 -6.87 -5.93 -10.50
N ALA A 364 -6.14 -5.05 -11.19
CA ALA A 364 -5.74 -5.27 -12.57
C ALA A 364 -4.24 -5.04 -12.77
N THR A 365 -3.62 -5.82 -13.63
CA THR A 365 -2.20 -5.67 -13.99
C THR A 365 -2.10 -5.14 -15.41
N TYR A 366 -1.31 -4.09 -15.59
CA TYR A 366 -1.03 -3.46 -16.89
C TYR A 366 0.46 -3.54 -17.20
N ASN A 367 0.79 -3.91 -18.43
CA ASN A 367 2.16 -3.78 -18.91
C ASN A 367 2.43 -2.30 -19.22
N VAL A 368 3.47 -1.73 -18.59
CA VAL A 368 3.82 -0.31 -18.76
C VAL A 368 4.77 -0.13 -19.93
N PHE A 369 5.88 -0.87 -19.91
CA PHE A 369 6.83 -0.93 -21.02
C PHE A 369 7.66 -2.21 -20.99
N SER A 370 8.28 -2.52 -22.12
CA SER A 370 9.22 -3.63 -22.26
C SER A 370 10.34 -3.21 -23.20
N GLU A 371 11.54 -3.01 -22.67
CA GLU A 371 12.67 -2.42 -23.40
C GLU A 371 13.95 -3.26 -23.22
N SER A 372 14.81 -3.26 -24.24
CA SER A 372 16.13 -3.87 -24.15
C SER A 372 17.14 -2.89 -23.56
N VAL A 373 17.86 -3.32 -22.55
CA VAL A 373 18.88 -2.50 -21.86
C VAL A 373 20.21 -3.22 -21.79
N ASN A 374 21.29 -2.45 -21.77
CA ASN A 374 22.61 -2.99 -21.54
C ASN A 374 22.88 -3.11 -20.04
N TYR A 375 23.58 -4.16 -19.68
CA TYR A 375 24.05 -4.36 -18.31
C TYR A 375 25.49 -4.90 -18.30
N GLU A 376 26.13 -4.80 -17.15
CA GLU A 376 27.42 -5.38 -16.86
C GLU A 376 27.40 -6.14 -15.53
N HIS A 377 28.13 -7.24 -15.48
CA HIS A 377 28.37 -7.97 -14.23
C HIS A 377 29.41 -7.23 -13.42
N ILE A 378 29.08 -6.88 -12.18
CA ILE A 378 29.99 -6.31 -11.20
C ILE A 378 29.96 -7.11 -9.91
N TYR A 379 31.00 -6.94 -9.12
CA TYR A 379 31.06 -7.48 -7.77
C TYR A 379 31.20 -6.31 -6.80
N GLU A 380 30.36 -6.26 -5.76
CA GLU A 380 30.34 -5.19 -4.77
C GLU A 380 30.85 -5.70 -3.43
N TRP A 381 31.85 -5.02 -2.91
CA TRP A 381 32.29 -5.22 -1.55
C TRP A 381 32.12 -3.93 -0.76
N ASN A 382 31.04 -3.86 0.00
CA ASN A 382 30.78 -2.76 0.92
C ASN A 382 31.24 -3.19 2.32
N LEU A 383 32.27 -2.54 2.83
CA LEU A 383 32.74 -2.76 4.19
C LEU A 383 31.77 -2.06 5.15
N GLU A 384 31.10 -2.84 5.99
CA GLU A 384 30.10 -2.34 6.95
C GLU A 384 30.70 -2.19 8.36
N ASP A 385 32.03 -2.20 8.45
CA ASP A 385 32.74 -2.08 9.72
C ASP A 385 32.42 -0.73 10.37
N GLN A 386 32.04 -0.76 11.64
CA GLN A 386 31.86 0.47 12.39
C GLN A 386 33.23 1.09 12.70
N PRO A 387 33.39 2.41 12.48
CA PRO A 387 34.63 3.08 12.81
C PRO A 387 35.01 2.85 14.28
N ARG A 388 36.26 2.52 14.53
CA ARG A 388 36.78 2.24 15.90
C ARG A 388 36.83 3.47 16.79
N VAL A 389 36.65 4.64 16.22
CA VAL A 389 36.64 5.93 16.91
C VAL A 389 35.42 6.72 16.46
N ASP A 390 34.78 7.41 17.37
CA ASP A 390 33.65 8.28 17.03
C ASP A 390 34.08 9.65 16.46
N ALA A 391 33.09 10.50 16.14
CA ALA A 391 33.33 11.84 15.61
C ALA A 391 34.15 12.74 16.53
N PHE A 392 34.14 12.47 17.84
CA PHE A 392 34.78 13.28 18.90
C PHE A 392 36.04 12.62 19.48
N GLY A 393 36.52 11.55 18.86
CA GLY A 393 37.75 10.87 19.26
C GLY A 393 37.59 9.85 20.41
N ASN A 394 36.37 9.52 20.82
CA ASN A 394 36.23 8.47 21.83
C ASN A 394 36.41 7.08 21.18
N ALA A 395 37.21 6.24 21.83
CA ALA A 395 37.35 4.87 21.37
C ALA A 395 36.03 4.12 21.53
N GLN A 396 35.59 3.46 20.46
CA GLN A 396 34.42 2.58 20.48
C GLN A 396 34.86 1.21 21.02
N ASN A 397 34.07 0.62 21.91
CA ASN A 397 34.27 -0.75 22.39
C ASN A 397 34.04 -1.75 21.26
N VAL A 398 35.01 -1.88 20.38
CA VAL A 398 35.07 -2.97 19.42
C VAL A 398 35.67 -4.16 20.14
N PRO A 399 35.06 -5.36 20.17
CA PRO A 399 35.63 -6.55 20.80
C PRO A 399 37.04 -6.78 20.30
N ALA A 400 37.98 -7.05 21.25
CA ALA A 400 39.38 -7.21 20.97
C ALA A 400 39.65 -8.17 19.80
N ALA A 401 40.67 -7.83 18.99
CA ALA A 401 41.19 -8.71 17.94
C ALA A 401 41.54 -10.07 18.54
N GLY A 402 40.76 -11.09 18.25
CA GLY A 402 40.88 -12.44 18.86
C GLY A 402 39.55 -13.19 18.95
N SER A 403 38.43 -12.50 18.99
CA SER A 403 37.13 -13.11 18.65
C SER A 403 37.13 -13.38 17.15
N ASP A 404 36.89 -14.62 16.76
CA ASP A 404 36.80 -15.14 15.40
C ASP A 404 35.64 -14.48 14.59
N ARG A 405 35.68 -13.15 14.53
CA ARG A 405 34.95 -12.26 13.65
C ARG A 405 35.90 -11.74 12.59
N SER A 406 36.57 -12.66 11.86
CA SER A 406 36.66 -12.41 10.46
C SER A 406 35.20 -12.34 9.99
N THR A 407 34.58 -11.18 10.10
CA THR A 407 33.31 -10.91 9.46
C THR A 407 33.51 -11.38 8.04
N LYS A 408 32.92 -12.51 7.68
CA LYS A 408 32.85 -12.98 6.29
C LYS A 408 32.09 -11.88 5.59
N GLN A 409 32.83 -10.89 5.14
CA GLN A 409 32.26 -9.76 4.44
C GLN A 409 31.81 -10.28 3.10
N ASN A 410 30.52 -10.21 2.88
CA ASN A 410 29.91 -10.75 1.68
C ASN A 410 30.23 -9.86 0.49
N ILE A 411 30.89 -10.44 -0.49
CA ILE A 411 31.01 -9.81 -1.82
C ILE A 411 29.75 -10.18 -2.61
N TRP A 412 29.01 -9.18 -3.03
CA TRP A 412 27.81 -9.37 -3.82
C TRP A 412 28.12 -9.40 -5.32
N HIS A 413 27.67 -10.43 -6.00
CA HIS A 413 27.55 -10.40 -7.45
C HIS A 413 26.30 -9.58 -7.81
N ALA A 414 26.46 -8.55 -8.63
CA ALA A 414 25.42 -7.62 -8.97
C ALA A 414 25.40 -7.31 -10.47
N LEU A 415 24.28 -6.79 -10.94
CA LEU A 415 24.12 -6.26 -12.29
C LEU A 415 24.10 -4.74 -12.21
N ARG A 416 24.94 -4.08 -12.98
CA ARG A 416 24.90 -2.62 -13.17
C ARG A 416 24.17 -2.35 -14.48
N LEU A 417 22.99 -1.72 -14.40
CA LEU A 417 22.12 -1.42 -15.53
C LEU A 417 22.12 0.08 -15.80
N LYS A 418 22.19 0.47 -17.06
CA LYS A 418 22.05 1.87 -17.48
C LYS A 418 20.64 2.08 -18.03
N ASN A 419 19.93 3.06 -17.48
CA ASN A 419 18.62 3.44 -17.99
C ASN A 419 18.77 4.20 -19.32
N ALA A 420 18.80 3.48 -20.42
CA ALA A 420 18.79 4.03 -21.77
C ALA A 420 17.36 4.15 -22.35
N THR A 421 16.32 3.82 -21.55
CA THR A 421 14.92 3.91 -21.99
C THR A 421 14.43 5.36 -21.99
N LYS A 422 13.29 5.60 -22.61
CA LYS A 422 12.65 6.95 -22.60
C LYS A 422 11.97 7.26 -21.26
N PHE A 423 11.86 6.29 -20.35
CA PHE A 423 11.11 6.37 -19.10
C PHE A 423 12.04 6.41 -17.89
N PRO A 424 11.71 7.16 -16.83
CA PRO A 424 12.36 6.98 -15.54
C PRO A 424 11.92 5.62 -14.96
N TRP A 425 12.83 4.88 -14.34
CA TRP A 425 12.47 3.69 -13.60
C TRP A 425 12.11 4.07 -12.19
N THR A 426 10.85 3.83 -11.81
CA THR A 426 10.42 4.07 -10.43
C THR A 426 10.93 2.96 -9.50
N SER A 427 11.13 3.29 -8.23
CA SER A 427 11.53 2.29 -7.23
C SER A 427 10.48 1.18 -7.09
N ALA A 428 10.89 -0.09 -7.27
CA ALA A 428 9.98 -1.23 -7.23
C ALA A 428 10.69 -2.59 -7.03
N PRO A 429 9.98 -3.59 -6.52
CA PRO A 429 10.43 -4.97 -6.51
C PRO A 429 10.76 -5.45 -7.93
N THR A 430 11.86 -6.16 -8.06
CA THR A 430 12.41 -6.62 -9.33
C THR A 430 12.79 -8.08 -9.24
N LEU A 431 12.27 -8.89 -10.14
CA LEU A 431 12.69 -10.27 -10.33
C LEU A 431 13.69 -10.34 -11.50
N VAL A 432 14.85 -10.95 -11.27
CA VAL A 432 15.85 -11.21 -12.30
C VAL A 432 15.84 -12.67 -12.68
N ILE A 433 15.72 -12.97 -13.98
CA ILE A 433 15.69 -14.33 -14.52
C ILE A 433 16.72 -14.52 -15.64
N SER A 434 17.15 -15.77 -15.86
CA SER A 434 17.90 -16.20 -17.05
C SER A 434 17.19 -17.42 -17.66
N GLY A 435 16.57 -17.21 -18.82
CA GLY A 435 15.63 -18.19 -19.37
C GLY A 435 14.46 -18.42 -18.40
N THR A 436 14.31 -19.67 -17.92
CA THR A 436 13.28 -20.04 -16.93
C THR A 436 13.77 -20.04 -15.48
N LYS A 437 15.03 -19.66 -15.23
CA LYS A 437 15.67 -19.77 -13.91
C LYS A 437 15.61 -18.43 -13.19
N PRO A 438 14.99 -18.33 -12.01
CA PRO A 438 15.09 -17.15 -11.18
C PRO A 438 16.52 -17.05 -10.62
N LEU A 439 17.12 -15.86 -10.71
CA LEU A 439 18.47 -15.59 -10.22
C LEU A 439 18.44 -14.78 -8.91
N ALA A 440 17.53 -13.82 -8.81
CA ALA A 440 17.41 -12.95 -7.65
C ALA A 440 16.09 -12.20 -7.63
N GLN A 441 15.72 -11.76 -6.44
CA GLN A 441 14.70 -10.74 -6.23
C GLN A 441 15.32 -9.61 -5.39
N ASP A 442 15.26 -8.38 -5.90
CA ASP A 442 15.83 -7.19 -5.25
C ASP A 442 14.92 -5.98 -5.51
N THR A 443 15.26 -4.83 -4.97
CA THR A 443 14.57 -3.57 -5.24
C THR A 443 15.35 -2.74 -6.24
N LEU A 444 14.77 -2.46 -7.41
CA LEU A 444 15.30 -1.46 -8.32
C LEU A 444 15.04 -0.07 -7.71
N PRO A 445 16.06 0.74 -7.42
CA PRO A 445 15.86 2.09 -6.92
C PRO A 445 15.36 3.01 -8.03
N TYR A 446 14.80 4.18 -7.66
CA TYR A 446 14.46 5.20 -8.64
C TYR A 446 15.68 5.54 -9.50
N THR A 447 15.53 5.37 -10.80
CA THR A 447 16.64 5.55 -11.75
C THR A 447 16.20 6.49 -12.86
N PRO A 448 16.60 7.78 -12.83
CA PRO A 448 16.31 8.72 -13.90
C PRO A 448 16.83 8.25 -15.25
N LYS A 449 16.31 8.83 -16.31
CA LYS A 449 16.83 8.62 -17.66
C LYS A 449 18.34 8.91 -17.71
N SER A 450 19.09 8.06 -18.36
CA SER A 450 20.56 8.08 -18.49
C SER A 450 21.36 7.76 -17.22
N ALA A 451 20.71 7.60 -16.07
CA ALA A 451 21.35 7.18 -14.83
C ALA A 451 21.65 5.66 -14.82
N THR A 452 22.41 5.23 -13.83
CA THR A 452 22.80 3.83 -13.64
C THR A 452 22.27 3.33 -12.30
N SER A 453 21.81 2.09 -12.28
CA SER A 453 21.33 1.39 -11.09
C SER A 453 22.02 0.04 -10.95
N THR A 454 22.10 -0.45 -9.72
CA THR A 454 22.70 -1.75 -9.41
C THR A 454 21.67 -2.64 -8.73
N LEU A 455 21.61 -3.92 -9.15
CA LEU A 455 20.78 -4.97 -8.54
C LEU A 455 21.68 -6.11 -8.08
N ARG A 456 21.53 -6.51 -6.83
CA ARG A 456 22.27 -7.63 -6.26
C ARG A 456 21.61 -8.95 -6.65
N LEU A 457 22.46 -9.90 -7.10
CA LEU A 457 22.00 -11.24 -7.46
C LEU A 457 22.23 -12.25 -6.33
N THR A 458 23.51 -12.44 -5.96
CA THR A 458 23.90 -13.47 -5.01
C THR A 458 25.26 -13.13 -4.38
N ILE A 459 25.57 -13.79 -3.27
CA ILE A 459 26.90 -13.71 -2.66
C ILE A 459 27.90 -14.49 -3.52
N ALA A 460 29.01 -13.86 -3.87
CA ALA A 460 30.07 -14.46 -4.66
C ALA A 460 31.03 -15.26 -3.78
N THR A 461 30.76 -16.52 -3.54
CA THR A 461 31.57 -17.41 -2.69
C THR A 461 32.98 -17.69 -3.24
N ASP A 462 33.15 -17.53 -4.56
CA ASP A 462 34.42 -17.74 -5.26
C ASP A 462 35.30 -16.49 -5.33
N ILE A 463 34.92 -15.40 -4.67
CA ILE A 463 35.77 -14.25 -4.43
C ILE A 463 35.90 -14.11 -2.92
N ARG A 464 37.13 -14.23 -2.43
CA ARG A 464 37.39 -14.11 -1.00
C ARG A 464 38.08 -12.79 -0.73
N ALA A 465 37.66 -12.14 0.35
CA ALA A 465 38.26 -10.89 0.80
C ALA A 465 38.50 -10.92 2.32
N SER A 466 39.52 -10.21 2.75
CA SER A 466 39.80 -9.92 4.15
C SER A 466 40.18 -8.45 4.32
N HIS A 467 39.81 -7.89 5.44
CA HIS A 467 40.10 -6.53 5.83
C HIS A 467 40.81 -6.52 7.19
N GLU A 468 41.93 -5.81 7.25
CA GLU A 468 42.73 -5.64 8.45
C GLU A 468 43.08 -4.16 8.63
N GLU A 469 42.98 -3.64 9.84
CA GLU A 469 43.44 -2.31 10.21
C GLU A 469 44.39 -2.39 11.39
N ASN A 470 45.54 -1.72 11.26
CA ASN A 470 46.58 -1.68 12.27
C ASN A 470 47.03 -0.25 12.56
N GLU A 471 47.24 0.08 13.85
CA GLU A 471 47.92 1.29 14.24
C GLU A 471 49.41 1.15 13.85
N VAL A 472 49.92 2.12 13.07
CA VAL A 472 51.31 2.12 12.59
C VAL A 472 52.13 3.25 13.18
N ASP A 473 51.49 4.30 13.69
CA ASP A 473 52.17 5.39 14.41
C ASP A 473 51.23 6.05 15.41
N ARG A 474 51.78 6.54 16.51
CA ARG A 474 51.01 7.30 17.52
C ARG A 474 51.87 8.45 18.05
N GLN A 475 51.39 9.65 17.87
CA GLN A 475 51.92 10.85 18.51
C GLN A 475 51.03 11.18 19.72
N ARG A 476 51.59 11.13 20.91
CA ARG A 476 50.86 11.34 22.16
C ARG A 476 50.75 12.82 22.51
N ASP A 477 49.69 13.21 23.19
CA ASP A 477 49.44 14.54 23.72
C ASP A 477 49.66 15.68 22.70
N VAL A 478 49.34 15.46 21.46
CA VAL A 478 49.57 16.44 20.37
C VAL A 478 48.70 17.68 20.54
N GLN A 479 47.52 17.53 21.11
CA GLN A 479 46.57 18.61 21.24
C GLN A 479 45.71 18.47 22.48
N ARG A 480 45.38 19.62 23.13
CA ARG A 480 44.43 19.67 24.22
C ARG A 480 43.22 20.51 23.81
N ARG A 481 42.02 19.93 23.88
CA ARG A 481 40.73 20.60 23.61
C ARG A 481 39.71 20.23 24.67
N HIS A 482 38.91 21.17 25.13
CA HIS A 482 37.79 20.94 26.07
C HIS A 482 38.19 20.12 27.32
N ASN A 483 39.40 20.37 27.88
CA ASN A 483 40.01 19.64 29.00
C ASN A 483 40.40 18.17 28.73
N TYR A 484 40.44 17.73 27.48
CA TYR A 484 40.91 16.39 27.11
C TYR A 484 42.17 16.47 26.27
N ASN A 485 43.07 15.53 26.49
CA ASN A 485 44.25 15.34 25.66
C ASN A 485 43.88 14.46 24.49
N TYR A 486 44.49 14.73 23.33
CA TYR A 486 44.30 13.96 22.11
C TYR A 486 45.62 13.46 21.57
N ASP A 487 45.64 12.15 21.32
CA ASP A 487 46.69 11.51 20.53
C ASP A 487 46.32 11.57 19.06
N GLN A 488 47.31 11.73 18.19
CA GLN A 488 47.13 11.54 16.76
C GLN A 488 47.63 10.14 16.39
N VAL A 489 46.72 9.29 15.93
CA VAL A 489 47.01 7.90 15.56
C VAL A 489 46.95 7.77 14.06
N THR A 490 47.98 7.17 13.48
CA THR A 490 47.96 6.77 12.04
C THR A 490 47.62 5.30 11.94
N VAL A 491 46.56 5.03 11.19
CA VAL A 491 46.05 3.68 10.93
C VAL A 491 46.34 3.29 9.48
N GLU A 492 46.89 2.10 9.27
CA GLU A 492 47.01 1.47 7.96
C GLU A 492 45.95 0.37 7.81
N GLY A 493 45.08 0.51 6.82
CA GLY A 493 44.15 -0.51 6.38
C GLY A 493 44.71 -1.32 5.21
N LYS A 494 44.41 -2.62 5.23
CA LYS A 494 44.83 -3.58 4.21
C LYS A 494 43.62 -4.41 3.77
N LEU A 495 43.27 -4.33 2.50
CA LEU A 495 42.24 -5.12 1.84
C LEU A 495 42.92 -6.17 0.98
N THR A 496 42.75 -7.45 1.29
CA THR A 496 43.28 -8.54 0.47
C THR A 496 42.13 -9.26 -0.21
N ILE A 497 42.17 -9.35 -1.55
CA ILE A 497 41.09 -9.93 -2.37
C ILE A 497 41.68 -10.99 -3.28
N LYS A 498 41.03 -12.16 -3.35
CA LYS A 498 41.41 -13.25 -4.25
C LYS A 498 40.26 -13.73 -5.10
N ASN A 499 40.47 -13.71 -6.42
CA ASN A 499 39.53 -14.20 -7.41
C ASN A 499 39.79 -15.71 -7.69
N TYR A 500 38.91 -16.58 -7.22
CA TYR A 500 38.97 -18.02 -7.52
C TYR A 500 38.18 -18.44 -8.77
N LYS A 501 37.51 -17.47 -9.44
CA LYS A 501 36.80 -17.75 -10.68
C LYS A 501 37.78 -17.95 -11.85
N SER A 502 37.33 -18.70 -12.85
CA SER A 502 38.07 -18.95 -14.10
C SER A 502 38.05 -17.77 -15.09
N LYS A 503 37.40 -16.65 -14.69
CA LYS A 503 37.30 -15.45 -15.53
C LYS A 503 37.64 -14.19 -14.75
N GLU A 504 37.97 -13.15 -15.48
CA GLU A 504 38.16 -11.80 -14.98
C GLU A 504 36.88 -11.28 -14.28
N VAL A 505 37.05 -10.54 -13.19
CA VAL A 505 35.96 -9.89 -12.45
C VAL A 505 36.27 -8.42 -12.24
N ARG A 506 35.23 -7.59 -12.35
CA ARG A 506 35.28 -6.17 -11.96
C ARG A 506 34.67 -6.03 -10.56
N LEU A 507 35.45 -5.51 -9.63
CA LEU A 507 35.07 -5.34 -8.23
C LEU A 507 35.01 -3.86 -7.86
N SER A 508 33.89 -3.43 -7.29
CA SER A 508 33.70 -2.12 -6.68
C SER A 508 33.77 -2.27 -5.16
N ILE A 509 34.70 -1.55 -4.54
CA ILE A 509 34.93 -1.61 -3.10
C ILE A 509 34.58 -0.26 -2.51
N THR A 510 33.82 -0.27 -1.42
CA THR A 510 33.49 0.94 -0.64
C THR A 510 33.78 0.69 0.82
N ASP A 511 34.54 1.61 1.42
CA ASP A 511 34.84 1.61 2.85
C ASP A 511 34.50 2.98 3.46
N ARG A 512 34.30 3.03 4.77
CA ARG A 512 34.05 4.26 5.53
C ARG A 512 34.93 4.29 6.76
N VAL A 513 35.81 5.29 6.79
CA VAL A 513 36.73 5.49 7.91
C VAL A 513 36.44 6.85 8.58
N ARG A 514 36.66 6.90 9.89
CA ARG A 514 36.69 8.16 10.62
C ARG A 514 38.10 8.66 10.75
N GLY A 515 38.40 9.78 10.10
CA GLY A 515 39.72 10.40 10.09
C GLY A 515 40.06 11.04 8.75
N ALA A 516 41.23 11.65 8.70
CA ALA A 516 41.77 12.27 7.51
C ALA A 516 42.57 11.24 6.70
N VAL A 517 42.08 10.88 5.53
CA VAL A 517 42.78 9.97 4.60
C VAL A 517 44.06 10.62 4.07
N GLU A 518 45.18 9.92 4.18
CA GLU A 518 46.49 10.39 3.72
C GLU A 518 46.89 9.79 2.38
N SER A 519 46.71 8.49 2.23
CA SER A 519 47.12 7.77 1.03
C SER A 519 46.28 6.53 0.76
N GLN A 520 46.21 6.12 -0.48
CA GLN A 520 45.56 4.87 -0.92
C GLN A 520 46.24 4.40 -2.22
N THR A 521 46.33 3.07 -2.34
CA THR A 521 46.87 2.42 -3.56
C THR A 521 45.74 2.11 -4.55
N ASP A 522 46.11 1.58 -5.74
CA ASP A 522 45.20 1.07 -6.76
C ASP A 522 44.14 2.08 -7.23
N ASP A 523 44.58 3.32 -7.48
CA ASP A 523 43.73 4.43 -7.96
C ASP A 523 42.46 4.69 -7.10
N GLY A 524 42.58 4.39 -5.83
CA GLY A 524 41.50 4.63 -4.85
C GLY A 524 41.15 6.12 -4.76
N LYS A 525 39.89 6.41 -4.51
CA LYS A 525 39.37 7.77 -4.32
C LYS A 525 38.87 7.94 -2.90
N SER A 526 39.12 9.10 -2.30
CA SER A 526 38.57 9.47 -1.00
C SER A 526 37.72 10.73 -1.11
N GLU A 527 36.62 10.71 -0.41
CA GLU A 527 35.68 11.82 -0.28
C GLU A 527 35.33 12.04 1.19
N LYS A 528 35.49 13.29 1.65
CA LYS A 528 34.99 13.66 2.98
C LYS A 528 33.50 13.87 2.90
N LEU A 529 32.77 13.14 3.74
CA LEU A 529 31.32 13.29 3.84
C LEU A 529 30.99 14.50 4.71
N ALA A 530 29.94 15.24 4.35
CA ALA A 530 29.52 16.41 5.10
C ALA A 530 29.05 16.03 6.50
N GLU A 531 29.62 16.67 7.51
CA GLU A 531 29.24 16.52 8.93
C GLU A 531 29.21 17.90 9.61
N ALA A 532 28.86 17.93 10.89
CA ALA A 532 28.90 19.16 11.68
C ALA A 532 30.33 19.71 11.77
N ILE A 533 30.46 21.04 11.79
CA ILE A 533 31.76 21.74 11.83
C ILE A 533 32.60 21.37 13.07
N THR A 534 31.95 20.86 14.11
CA THR A 534 32.57 20.58 15.42
C THR A 534 33.18 19.18 15.52
N VAL A 535 33.19 18.37 14.48
CA VAL A 535 33.76 17.01 14.53
C VAL A 535 35.29 17.04 14.45
N ASP A 536 35.95 16.26 15.30
CA ASP A 536 37.42 16.12 15.30
C ASP A 536 37.86 15.10 14.22
N ASN A 537 37.07 14.03 14.04
CA ASN A 537 37.33 12.98 13.05
C ASN A 537 36.25 12.98 11.98
N PRO A 538 36.50 13.56 10.80
CA PRO A 538 35.53 13.55 9.71
C PRO A 538 35.27 12.14 9.22
N LEU A 539 34.03 11.86 8.79
CA LEU A 539 33.71 10.63 8.08
C LEU A 539 34.18 10.74 6.64
N SER A 540 35.04 9.82 6.21
CA SER A 540 35.56 9.73 4.87
C SER A 540 35.10 8.44 4.19
N ARG A 541 34.67 8.56 2.94
CA ARG A 541 34.35 7.42 2.07
C ARG A 541 35.55 7.13 1.19
N LEU A 542 35.97 5.86 1.18
CA LEU A 542 37.00 5.33 0.30
C LEU A 542 36.33 4.46 -0.77
N THR A 543 36.74 4.59 -2.01
CA THR A 543 36.19 3.79 -3.12
C THR A 543 37.30 3.34 -4.06
N TRP A 544 37.19 2.09 -4.54
CA TRP A 544 38.07 1.50 -5.55
C TRP A 544 37.24 0.77 -6.61
N GLU A 545 37.67 0.85 -7.85
CA GLU A 545 37.16 0.05 -8.96
C GLU A 545 38.37 -0.76 -9.51
N VAL A 546 38.41 -2.05 -9.18
CA VAL A 546 39.52 -2.92 -9.55
C VAL A 546 39.08 -4.06 -10.44
N THR A 547 39.92 -4.43 -11.38
CA THR A 547 39.75 -5.60 -12.24
C THR A 547 40.74 -6.68 -11.80
N LEU A 548 40.26 -7.86 -11.45
CA LEU A 548 41.06 -9.00 -11.04
C LEU A 548 41.00 -10.09 -12.09
N GLN A 549 42.17 -10.53 -12.57
CA GLN A 549 42.27 -11.65 -13.50
C GLN A 549 41.88 -12.97 -12.82
N ALA A 550 41.65 -14.04 -13.61
CA ALA A 550 41.39 -15.36 -13.07
C ALA A 550 42.54 -15.83 -12.17
N GLY A 551 42.23 -16.22 -10.93
CA GLY A 551 43.21 -16.68 -9.94
C GLY A 551 44.04 -15.59 -9.28
N GLU A 552 43.88 -14.31 -9.65
CA GLU A 552 44.66 -13.18 -9.12
C GLU A 552 44.33 -12.93 -7.65
N GLU A 553 45.38 -12.60 -6.89
CA GLU A 553 45.29 -12.06 -5.55
C GLU A 553 45.86 -10.64 -5.54
N ARG A 554 45.12 -9.68 -4.99
CA ARG A 554 45.51 -8.28 -4.89
C ARG A 554 45.36 -7.76 -3.49
N THR A 555 46.34 -6.94 -3.09
CA THR A 555 46.33 -6.25 -1.81
C THR A 555 46.29 -4.74 -2.05
N ILE A 556 45.24 -4.09 -1.54
CA ILE A 556 45.07 -2.65 -1.55
C ILE A 556 45.39 -2.12 -0.16
N LYS A 557 46.13 -1.02 -0.10
CA LYS A 557 46.47 -0.38 1.18
C LYS A 557 45.96 1.06 1.19
N TYR A 558 45.56 1.50 2.36
CA TYR A 558 45.20 2.89 2.63
C TYR A 558 45.69 3.32 4.00
N ARG A 559 45.89 4.62 4.19
CA ARG A 559 46.26 5.20 5.50
C ARG A 559 45.40 6.40 5.80
N TYR A 560 45.04 6.52 7.07
CA TYR A 560 44.34 7.68 7.57
C TYR A 560 44.80 8.04 8.99
N LYS A 561 44.65 9.33 9.35
CA LYS A 561 44.92 9.85 10.68
C LYS A 561 43.63 10.06 11.43
N VAL A 562 43.61 9.68 12.70
CA VAL A 562 42.49 9.82 13.60
C VAL A 562 42.94 10.46 14.92
N TRP A 563 42.15 11.36 15.42
CA TRP A 563 42.32 11.93 16.76
C TRP A 563 41.65 11.00 17.77
N LEU A 564 42.44 10.50 18.71
CA LEU A 564 41.99 9.66 19.82
C LEU A 564 42.05 10.44 21.10
N ARG A 565 40.93 10.53 21.80
CA ARG A 565 40.82 11.16 23.11
C ARG A 565 41.33 10.23 24.17
N VAL A 566 42.23 10.74 25.03
CA VAL A 566 42.92 10.00 26.11
C VAL A 566 42.50 10.51 27.48
#